data_2320084c549b1be86e58d1c2082dc8aa
#
_entry.id   2320084c549b1be86e58d1c2082dc8aa
#
_cell.length_a   1.000
_cell.length_b   1.000
_cell.length_c   1.000
_cell.angle_alpha   90.00
_cell.angle_beta   90.00
_cell.angle_gamma   90.00
#
_symmetry.space_group_name_H-M   'P 1'
#
loop_
_entity.id
_entity.type
_entity.pdbx_description
1 polymer ?
#
loop_
_entity_poly.entity_id
_entity_poly.type
_entity_poly.pdbx_seq_one_letter_code
_entity_poly.pdbx_strand_id
1 'polypeptide(L)'
;MVCVVGGGAAGMVAAWRAASLGHRVVLLEANARLGAKVRISGGGKCNVTHDGSVREVLAAFSPAQGRFLRPSLHAFDNAALRDLLRRGGVDTQARENGRVFPLDRPGSAAAVVAVWEALLQQAGVDLRLGQRVTG
;
A
#
# COMPACT_ATOMS: atom_id res chain seq x y z
N MET A 1 -12.68 -17.08 5.91
CA MET A 1 -11.47 -17.03 5.07
C MET A 1 -11.66 -15.96 4.00
N VAL A 2 -10.64 -15.15 3.75
CA VAL A 2 -10.64 -14.09 2.72
C VAL A 2 -9.58 -14.45 1.69
N CYS A 3 -9.96 -14.40 0.41
CA CYS A 3 -9.01 -14.56 -0.70
C CYS A 3 -8.82 -13.19 -1.38
N VAL A 4 -7.58 -12.73 -1.45
CA VAL A 4 -7.20 -11.49 -2.13
C VAL A 4 -6.47 -11.84 -3.42
N VAL A 5 -6.89 -11.28 -4.54
CA VAL A 5 -6.27 -11.53 -5.85
C VAL A 5 -5.50 -10.28 -6.29
N GLY A 6 -4.20 -10.46 -6.48
CA GLY A 6 -3.26 -9.42 -6.89
C GLY A 6 -2.47 -8.82 -5.73
N GLY A 7 -1.14 -8.95 -5.78
CA GLY A 7 -0.18 -8.46 -4.80
C GLY A 7 0.34 -7.04 -5.09
N GLY A 8 -0.49 -6.18 -5.68
CA GLY A 8 -0.22 -4.74 -5.82
C GLY A 8 -0.49 -3.97 -4.53
N ALA A 9 -0.36 -2.64 -4.55
CA ALA A 9 -0.56 -1.78 -3.38
C ALA A 9 -1.91 -2.06 -2.68
N ALA A 10 -3.01 -2.07 -3.43
CA ALA A 10 -4.35 -2.30 -2.88
C ALA A 10 -4.49 -3.70 -2.27
N GLY A 11 -4.00 -4.74 -2.95
CA GLY A 11 -4.09 -6.13 -2.46
C GLY A 11 -3.25 -6.35 -1.21
N MET A 12 -2.04 -5.80 -1.13
CA MET A 12 -1.21 -5.90 0.08
C MET A 12 -1.90 -5.26 1.30
N VAL A 13 -2.45 -4.05 1.13
CA VAL A 13 -3.18 -3.36 2.21
C VAL A 13 -4.45 -4.13 2.61
N ALA A 14 -5.22 -4.61 1.62
CA ALA A 14 -6.45 -5.37 1.88
C ALA A 14 -6.17 -6.67 2.63
N ALA A 15 -5.16 -7.43 2.19
CA ALA A 15 -4.77 -8.68 2.85
C ALA A 15 -4.27 -8.45 4.28
N TRP A 16 -3.37 -7.49 4.47
CA TRP A 16 -2.88 -7.10 5.79
C TRP A 16 -4.03 -6.67 6.71
N ARG A 17 -4.92 -5.81 6.22
CA ARG A 17 -6.04 -5.33 7.04
C ARG A 17 -7.00 -6.43 7.42
N ALA A 18 -7.36 -7.31 6.49
CA ALA A 18 -8.22 -8.45 6.78
C ALA A 18 -7.59 -9.40 7.81
N ALA A 19 -6.30 -9.69 7.68
CA ALA A 19 -5.57 -10.52 8.64
C ALA A 19 -5.47 -9.85 10.03
N SER A 20 -5.23 -8.54 10.08
CA SER A 20 -5.22 -7.75 11.32
C SER A 20 -6.58 -7.73 12.05
N LEU A 21 -7.66 -8.02 11.34
CA LEU A 21 -9.01 -8.19 11.90
C LEU A 21 -9.32 -9.65 12.30
N GLY A 22 -8.33 -10.54 12.30
CA GLY A 22 -8.45 -11.92 12.72
C GLY A 22 -8.95 -12.88 11.63
N HIS A 23 -9.05 -12.45 10.38
CA HIS A 23 -9.44 -13.34 9.29
C HIS A 23 -8.27 -14.19 8.81
N ARG A 24 -8.54 -15.46 8.46
CA ARG A 24 -7.59 -16.25 7.64
C ARG A 24 -7.56 -15.66 6.25
N VAL A 25 -6.37 -15.29 5.75
CA VAL A 25 -6.20 -14.63 4.46
C VAL A 25 -5.23 -15.41 3.58
N VAL A 26 -5.62 -15.59 2.31
CA VAL A 26 -4.74 -16.04 1.22
C VAL A 26 -4.61 -14.89 0.24
N LEU A 27 -3.37 -14.54 -0.13
CA LEU A 27 -3.08 -13.56 -1.18
C LEU A 27 -2.46 -14.27 -2.38
N LEU A 28 -3.12 -14.21 -3.53
CA LEU A 28 -2.67 -14.80 -4.79
C LEU A 28 -2.06 -13.70 -5.68
N GLU A 29 -0.82 -13.90 -6.13
CA GLU A 29 -0.14 -12.98 -7.04
C GLU A 29 0.40 -13.75 -8.26
N ALA A 30 0.11 -13.27 -9.46
CA ALA A 30 0.52 -13.89 -10.71
C ALA A 30 2.03 -13.83 -10.97
N ASN A 31 2.70 -12.80 -10.45
CA ASN A 31 4.13 -12.60 -10.60
C ASN A 31 4.92 -13.35 -9.52
N ALA A 32 6.22 -13.51 -9.73
CA ALA A 32 7.13 -14.11 -8.77
C ALA A 32 7.44 -13.21 -7.54
N ARG A 33 6.89 -11.98 -7.50
CA ARG A 33 7.12 -11.01 -6.40
C ARG A 33 5.98 -10.00 -6.31
N LEU A 34 5.78 -9.45 -5.12
CA LEU A 34 4.79 -8.41 -4.85
C LEU A 34 5.18 -7.05 -5.43
N GLY A 35 4.18 -6.19 -5.61
CA GLY A 35 4.37 -4.77 -5.82
C GLY A 35 4.95 -4.38 -7.18
N ALA A 36 4.73 -5.15 -8.26
CA ALA A 36 5.31 -4.87 -9.58
C ALA A 36 5.12 -3.41 -10.01
N LYS A 37 3.90 -2.87 -9.95
CA LYS A 37 3.62 -1.46 -10.26
C LYS A 37 4.14 -0.48 -9.20
N VAL A 38 4.18 -0.86 -7.94
CA VAL A 38 4.75 -0.04 -6.86
C VAL A 38 6.22 0.24 -7.13
N ARG A 39 6.96 -0.78 -7.54
CA ARG A 39 8.42 -0.71 -7.81
C ARG A 39 8.78 0.24 -8.95
N ILE A 40 7.89 0.47 -9.90
CA ILE A 40 8.12 1.34 -11.06
C ILE A 40 7.35 2.68 -10.98
N SER A 41 6.48 2.85 -10.00
CA SER A 41 5.69 4.07 -9.84
C SER A 41 6.57 5.28 -9.55
N GLY A 42 6.11 6.48 -9.96
CA GLY A 42 6.86 7.71 -9.75
C GLY A 42 8.25 7.72 -10.38
N GLY A 43 8.44 7.03 -11.52
CA GLY A 43 9.75 6.90 -12.16
C GLY A 43 10.72 6.01 -11.39
N GLY A 44 10.21 4.97 -10.70
CA GLY A 44 11.01 4.06 -9.86
C GLY A 44 11.24 4.57 -8.43
N LYS A 45 10.72 5.75 -8.10
CA LYS A 45 10.87 6.39 -6.78
C LYS A 45 9.73 6.08 -5.82
N CYS A 46 8.66 5.43 -6.27
CA CYS A 46 7.46 5.07 -5.50
C CYS A 46 6.74 6.27 -4.87
N ASN A 47 5.87 6.94 -5.61
CA ASN A 47 4.95 7.90 -4.99
C ASN A 47 3.95 7.15 -4.09
N VAL A 48 4.15 7.22 -2.77
CA VAL A 48 3.38 6.40 -1.81
C VAL A 48 2.04 7.03 -1.45
N THR A 49 1.97 8.37 -1.41
CA THR A 49 0.75 9.11 -1.06
C THR A 49 0.88 10.59 -1.43
N HIS A 50 -0.08 11.39 -1.02
CA HIS A 50 -0.04 12.84 -1.06
C HIS A 50 -0.04 13.40 0.36
N ASP A 51 0.66 14.50 0.60
CA ASP A 51 0.68 15.20 1.88
C ASP A 51 -0.62 16.00 2.07
N GLY A 52 -0.85 16.47 3.29
CA GLY A 52 -2.03 17.26 3.65
C GLY A 52 -3.05 16.49 4.50
N SER A 53 -4.10 17.18 4.90
CA SER A 53 -5.21 16.62 5.66
C SER A 53 -6.08 15.68 4.82
N VAL A 54 -6.84 14.79 5.46
CA VAL A 54 -7.83 13.94 4.79
C VAL A 54 -8.81 14.77 3.96
N ARG A 55 -9.17 15.97 4.43
CA ARG A 55 -10.05 16.90 3.69
C ARG A 55 -9.43 17.34 2.37
N GLU A 56 -8.15 17.71 2.40
CA GLU A 56 -7.41 18.15 1.19
C GLU A 56 -7.23 17.00 0.21
N VAL A 57 -6.89 15.81 0.70
CA VAL A 57 -6.80 14.61 -0.13
C VAL A 57 -8.14 14.29 -0.79
N LEU A 58 -9.25 14.34 -0.03
CA LEU A 58 -10.59 14.09 -0.57
C LEU A 58 -11.04 15.16 -1.59
N ALA A 59 -10.61 16.41 -1.44
CA ALA A 59 -10.94 17.49 -2.35
C ALA A 59 -10.35 17.30 -3.77
N ALA A 60 -9.33 16.46 -3.93
CA ALA A 60 -8.75 16.11 -5.22
C ALA A 60 -9.61 15.13 -6.05
N PHE A 61 -10.65 14.55 -5.45
CA PHE A 61 -11.56 13.60 -6.08
C PHE A 61 -12.90 14.24 -6.41
N SER A 62 -13.65 13.67 -7.36
CA SER A 62 -15.03 14.07 -7.58
C SER A 62 -15.89 13.85 -6.31
N PRO A 63 -17.01 14.56 -6.14
CA PRO A 63 -17.86 14.40 -4.94
C PRO A 63 -18.31 12.95 -4.70
N ALA A 64 -18.59 12.19 -5.76
CA ALA A 64 -19.00 10.79 -5.65
C ALA A 64 -17.83 9.90 -5.17
N GLN A 65 -16.64 10.06 -5.75
CA GLN A 65 -15.43 9.35 -5.35
C GLN A 65 -15.02 9.72 -3.92
N GLY A 66 -15.05 11.00 -3.57
CA GLY A 66 -14.74 11.48 -2.22
C GLY A 66 -15.68 10.89 -1.16
N ARG A 67 -16.99 10.77 -1.44
CA ARG A 67 -17.91 10.08 -0.54
C ARG A 67 -17.56 8.61 -0.35
N PHE A 68 -17.22 7.92 -1.43
CA PHE A 68 -16.82 6.50 -1.39
C PHE A 68 -15.51 6.29 -0.61
N LEU A 69 -14.51 7.15 -0.82
CA LEU A 69 -13.19 7.03 -0.20
C LEU A 69 -13.14 7.49 1.26
N ARG A 70 -14.07 8.35 1.68
CA ARG A 70 -14.08 8.99 3.00
C ARG A 70 -13.90 8.01 4.17
N PRO A 71 -14.68 6.92 4.29
CA PRO A 71 -14.51 5.97 5.41
C PRO A 71 -13.11 5.36 5.45
N SER A 72 -12.57 4.98 4.30
CA SER A 72 -11.25 4.36 4.20
C SER A 72 -10.14 5.33 4.57
N LEU A 73 -10.19 6.58 4.11
CA LEU A 73 -9.20 7.61 4.41
C LEU A 73 -9.25 8.07 5.87
N HIS A 74 -10.41 8.04 6.53
CA HIS A 74 -10.48 8.29 7.97
C HIS A 74 -9.99 7.09 8.81
N ALA A 75 -10.13 5.87 8.31
CA ALA A 75 -9.65 4.67 8.99
C ALA A 75 -8.13 4.47 8.83
N PHE A 76 -7.57 4.85 7.70
CA PHE A 76 -6.14 4.73 7.38
C PHE A 76 -5.74 5.82 6.40
N ASP A 77 -5.27 6.94 6.93
CA ASP A 77 -4.91 8.13 6.17
C ASP A 77 -3.45 8.11 5.69
N ASN A 78 -3.06 9.16 4.99
CA ASN A 78 -1.70 9.37 4.51
C ASN A 78 -0.68 9.49 5.66
N ALA A 79 -1.04 10.07 6.79
CA ALA A 79 -0.16 10.18 7.96
C ALA A 79 0.07 8.81 8.59
N ALA A 80 -0.98 7.99 8.74
CA ALA A 80 -0.87 6.62 9.22
C ALA A 80 -0.01 5.74 8.30
N LEU A 81 -0.14 5.89 6.97
CA LEU A 81 0.71 5.19 6.01
C LEU A 81 2.19 5.60 6.16
N ARG A 82 2.49 6.89 6.27
CA ARG A 82 3.85 7.39 6.47
C ARG A 82 4.46 6.88 7.77
N ASP A 83 3.69 6.89 8.86
CA ASP A 83 4.13 6.36 10.15
C ASP A 83 4.37 4.84 10.11
N LEU A 84 3.53 4.09 9.42
CA LEU A 84 3.72 2.66 9.19
C LEU A 84 5.02 2.38 8.44
N LEU A 85 5.30 3.11 7.36
CA LEU A 85 6.53 2.97 6.58
C LEU A 85 7.75 3.35 7.42
N ARG A 86 7.70 4.44 8.19
CA ARG A 86 8.77 4.87 9.10
C ARG A 86 9.09 3.79 10.14
N ARG A 87 8.08 3.18 10.74
CA ARG A 87 8.27 2.04 11.68
C ARG A 87 8.90 0.83 11.00
N GLY A 88 8.67 0.64 9.71
CA GLY A 88 9.35 -0.36 8.88
C GLY A 88 10.73 0.05 8.37
N GLY A 89 11.27 1.19 8.83
CA GLY A 89 12.60 1.68 8.44
C GLY A 89 12.62 2.50 7.14
N VAL A 90 11.46 2.90 6.62
CA VAL A 90 11.36 3.70 5.40
C VAL A 90 10.83 5.09 5.72
N ASP A 91 11.73 6.06 5.85
CA ASP A 91 11.37 7.47 5.98
C ASP A 91 10.86 8.03 4.66
N THR A 92 9.94 8.99 4.75
CA THR A 92 9.29 9.60 3.60
C THR A 92 9.38 11.13 3.66
N GLN A 93 9.42 11.76 2.48
CA GLN A 93 9.40 13.21 2.34
C GLN A 93 8.31 13.66 1.37
N ALA A 94 7.65 14.77 1.69
CA ALA A 94 6.77 15.48 0.78
C ALA A 94 7.61 16.40 -0.13
N ARG A 95 7.24 16.50 -1.40
CA ARG A 95 7.77 17.49 -2.35
C ARG A 95 6.86 18.72 -2.38
N GLU A 96 7.32 19.79 -3.00
CA GLU A 96 6.55 21.04 -3.15
C GLU A 96 5.15 20.85 -3.75
N ASN A 97 4.98 19.86 -4.63
CA ASN A 97 3.70 19.50 -5.23
C ASN A 97 2.85 18.57 -4.36
N GLY A 98 3.19 18.37 -3.10
CA GLY A 98 2.48 17.52 -2.15
C GLY A 98 2.66 16.01 -2.36
N ARG A 99 3.34 15.56 -3.39
CA ARG A 99 3.61 14.14 -3.58
C ARG A 99 4.61 13.64 -2.55
N VAL A 100 4.33 12.49 -1.96
CA VAL A 100 5.17 11.88 -0.92
C VAL A 100 5.92 10.69 -1.48
N PHE A 101 7.23 10.69 -1.28
CA PHE A 101 8.14 9.64 -1.72
C PHE A 101 8.96 9.13 -0.54
N PRO A 102 9.45 7.87 -0.57
CA PRO A 102 10.55 7.47 0.30
C PRO A 102 11.75 8.39 0.09
N LEU A 103 12.57 8.55 1.10
CA LEU A 103 13.84 9.25 0.94
C LEU A 103 14.63 8.66 -0.21
N ASP A 104 15.21 9.53 -1.06
CA ASP A 104 15.83 9.16 -2.33
C ASP A 104 17.13 8.37 -2.08
N ARG A 105 17.01 7.04 -2.05
CA ARG A 105 18.10 6.06 -1.90
C ARG A 105 17.94 4.97 -2.95
N PRO A 106 19.03 4.38 -3.43
CA PRO A 106 18.93 3.22 -4.32
C PRO A 106 18.03 2.13 -3.69
N GLY A 107 17.04 1.65 -4.45
CA GLY A 107 16.12 0.62 -3.97
C GLY A 107 14.98 1.10 -3.07
N SER A 108 14.75 2.40 -2.93
CA SER A 108 13.69 2.95 -2.05
C SER A 108 12.29 2.39 -2.35
N ALA A 109 11.92 2.21 -3.62
CA ALA A 109 10.65 1.57 -3.99
C ALA A 109 10.58 0.09 -3.57
N ALA A 110 11.70 -0.64 -3.65
CA ALA A 110 11.78 -2.01 -3.17
C ALA A 110 11.67 -2.08 -1.64
N ALA A 111 12.25 -1.13 -0.92
CA ALA A 111 12.13 -1.04 0.53
C ALA A 111 10.69 -0.83 0.99
N VAL A 112 9.89 -0.02 0.28
CA VAL A 112 8.45 0.12 0.56
C VAL A 112 7.74 -1.23 0.42
N VAL A 113 8.02 -1.99 -0.64
CA VAL A 113 7.40 -3.31 -0.82
C VAL A 113 7.85 -4.27 0.27
N ALA A 114 9.12 -4.25 0.68
CA ALA A 114 9.65 -5.11 1.74
C ALA A 114 8.96 -4.85 3.10
N VAL A 115 8.60 -3.60 3.40
CA VAL A 115 7.79 -3.29 4.60
C VAL A 115 6.44 -4.00 4.54
N TRP A 116 5.76 -3.95 3.40
CA TRP A 116 4.48 -4.64 3.22
C TRP A 116 4.62 -6.17 3.27
N GLU A 117 5.68 -6.73 2.68
CA GLU A 117 5.97 -8.16 2.75
C GLU A 117 6.14 -8.63 4.20
N ALA A 118 6.90 -7.87 5.00
CA ALA A 118 7.08 -8.14 6.43
C ALA A 118 5.77 -8.07 7.22
N LEU A 119 4.94 -7.07 6.95
CA LEU A 119 3.63 -6.91 7.61
C LEU A 119 2.66 -8.04 7.26
N LEU A 120 2.62 -8.48 6.01
CA LEU A 120 1.81 -9.62 5.57
C LEU A 120 2.25 -10.91 6.27
N GLN A 121 3.56 -11.14 6.36
CA GLN A 121 4.14 -12.28 7.05
C GLN A 121 3.81 -12.26 8.56
N GLN A 122 4.01 -11.13 9.22
CA GLN A 122 3.68 -10.95 10.65
C GLN A 122 2.20 -11.16 10.94
N ALA A 123 1.32 -10.76 10.02
CA ALA A 123 -0.11 -10.96 10.12
C ALA A 123 -0.57 -12.39 9.77
N GLY A 124 0.33 -13.29 9.38
CA GLY A 124 0.03 -14.68 9.04
C GLY A 124 -0.73 -14.86 7.73
N VAL A 125 -0.53 -13.95 6.76
CA VAL A 125 -1.12 -14.09 5.42
C VAL A 125 -0.45 -15.23 4.66
N ASP A 126 -1.24 -16.16 4.12
CA ASP A 126 -0.78 -17.20 3.20
C ASP A 126 -0.52 -16.57 1.83
N LEU A 127 0.75 -16.25 1.56
CA LEU A 127 1.19 -15.60 0.34
C LEU A 127 1.56 -16.63 -0.73
N ARG A 128 0.89 -16.61 -1.86
CA ARG A 128 1.11 -17.50 -3.00
C ARG A 128 1.47 -16.72 -4.25
N LEU A 129 2.77 -16.72 -4.55
CA LEU A 129 3.35 -16.09 -5.73
C LEU A 129 3.31 -17.04 -6.93
N GLY A 130 3.36 -16.50 -8.15
CA GLY A 130 3.30 -17.28 -9.38
C GLY A 130 1.92 -17.91 -9.63
N GLN A 131 0.90 -17.50 -8.91
CA GLN A 131 -0.46 -18.03 -9.00
C GLN A 131 -1.38 -17.06 -9.76
N ARG A 132 -1.62 -17.36 -11.02
CA ARG A 132 -2.57 -16.58 -11.86
C ARG A 132 -3.97 -17.12 -11.66
N VAL A 133 -4.88 -16.25 -11.24
CA VAL A 133 -6.32 -16.58 -11.22
C VAL A 133 -6.86 -16.44 -12.64
N THR A 134 -7.47 -17.49 -13.15
CA THR A 134 -8.23 -17.52 -14.39
C THR A 134 -9.68 -17.77 -14.03
N GLY A 135 -10.60 -17.05 -14.65
CA GLY A 135 -12.05 -17.16 -14.46
C GLY A 135 -12.60 -18.51 -14.89
#